data_e90711e982f75f4abb45fe0fd4beb5ac
#
_entry.id   e90711e982f75f4abb45fe0fd4beb5ac
#
_cell.length_a   1.000
_cell.length_b   1.000
_cell.length_c   1.000
_cell.angle_alpha   90.00
_cell.angle_beta   90.00
_cell.angle_gamma   90.00
#
_symmetry.space_group_name_H-M   'P 1'
#
loop_
_entity.id
_entity.type
_entity.pdbx_description
1 polymer ?
#
loop_
_entity_poly.entity_id
_entity_poly.type
_entity_poly.pdbx_seq_one_letter_code
_entity_poly.pdbx_strand_id
1 'polypeptide(L)'
;MKRGLWMVLFAGVTGCDSIMASEVEQELWNALEIRNYQFTYTVSCFCGFVGPNPALITVQNGAVTRVEYLRGLGGQGSYLTQGYPTVDSLFAIIDRVQARDPADLDVDFDDTYHFPRTIAVDYAKNAVDDEVTYTASGFKLLASPQ
;
A
#
# COMPACT_ATOMS: atom_id res chain seq x y z
N MET A 1 16.42 24.19 -52.85
CA MET A 1 16.04 22.94 -52.14
C MET A 1 16.31 23.15 -50.63
N LYS A 2 15.29 23.48 -49.85
CA LYS A 2 15.40 23.68 -48.40
C LYS A 2 14.72 22.49 -47.72
N ARG A 3 15.52 21.64 -47.08
CA ARG A 3 15.05 20.48 -46.26
C ARG A 3 14.72 21.02 -44.86
N GLY A 4 13.42 21.13 -44.56
CA GLY A 4 12.97 21.43 -43.19
C GLY A 4 13.13 20.22 -42.27
N LEU A 5 13.89 20.39 -41.21
CA LEU A 5 14.08 19.45 -40.14
C LEU A 5 12.89 19.59 -39.17
N TRP A 6 11.99 18.62 -39.17
CA TRP A 6 10.89 18.55 -38.21
C TRP A 6 11.43 17.94 -36.91
N MET A 7 11.51 18.73 -35.88
CA MET A 7 11.87 18.34 -34.53
C MET A 7 10.58 17.88 -33.83
N VAL A 8 10.42 16.56 -33.67
CA VAL A 8 9.31 15.99 -32.88
C VAL A 8 9.68 16.12 -31.42
N LEU A 9 9.01 17.00 -30.70
CA LEU A 9 9.06 17.04 -29.22
C LEU A 9 8.27 15.84 -28.68
N PHE A 10 8.96 14.88 -28.12
CA PHE A 10 8.37 13.90 -27.24
C PHE A 10 8.14 14.55 -25.87
N ALA A 11 6.91 14.95 -25.59
CA ALA A 11 6.48 15.25 -24.22
C ALA A 11 6.39 13.91 -23.48
N GLY A 12 7.30 13.68 -22.53
CA GLY A 12 7.29 12.51 -21.67
C GLY A 12 6.05 12.50 -20.78
N VAL A 13 5.19 11.52 -20.98
CA VAL A 13 4.06 11.23 -20.09
C VAL A 13 4.61 10.31 -18.99
N THR A 14 5.07 10.89 -17.89
CA THR A 14 5.66 10.14 -16.75
C THR A 14 4.62 9.64 -15.74
N GLY A 15 3.32 9.89 -15.96
CA GLY A 15 2.26 9.50 -15.03
C GLY A 15 1.57 8.15 -15.29
N CYS A 16 1.83 7.50 -16.45
CA CYS A 16 1.15 6.24 -16.79
C CYS A 16 1.87 4.98 -16.28
N ASP A 17 3.15 5.04 -15.94
CA ASP A 17 3.93 3.84 -15.62
C ASP A 17 3.58 3.24 -14.25
N SER A 18 3.29 4.06 -13.23
CA SER A 18 2.97 3.58 -11.88
C SER A 18 1.56 2.99 -11.76
N ILE A 19 0.59 3.50 -12.55
CA ILE A 19 -0.78 2.96 -12.58
C ILE A 19 -0.77 1.57 -13.19
N MET A 20 -0.13 1.39 -14.33
CA MET A 20 -0.01 0.11 -15.01
C MET A 20 0.74 -0.93 -14.16
N ALA A 21 1.74 -0.49 -13.38
CA ALA A 21 2.48 -1.38 -12.49
C ALA A 21 1.60 -1.91 -11.35
N SER A 22 0.80 -1.06 -10.69
CA SER A 22 -0.06 -1.48 -9.59
C SER A 22 -1.17 -2.42 -10.02
N GLU A 23 -1.76 -2.22 -11.21
CA GLU A 23 -2.78 -3.12 -11.78
C GLU A 23 -2.20 -4.52 -12.07
N VAL A 24 -1.00 -4.59 -12.64
CA VAL A 24 -0.31 -5.86 -12.90
C VAL A 24 0.01 -6.61 -11.61
N GLU A 25 0.56 -5.93 -10.61
CA GLU A 25 0.89 -6.53 -9.32
C GLU A 25 -0.37 -7.01 -8.57
N GLN A 26 -1.47 -6.29 -8.68
CA GLN A 26 -2.76 -6.70 -8.12
C GLN A 26 -3.32 -7.94 -8.80
N GLU A 27 -3.21 -8.05 -10.12
CA GLU A 27 -3.61 -9.26 -10.85
C GLU A 27 -2.76 -10.47 -10.43
N LEU A 28 -1.43 -10.30 -10.27
CA LEU A 28 -0.54 -11.35 -9.80
C LEU A 28 -0.85 -11.78 -8.37
N TRP A 29 -1.10 -10.83 -7.45
CA TRP A 29 -1.57 -11.13 -6.08
C TRP A 29 -2.88 -11.93 -6.11
N ASN A 30 -3.86 -11.50 -6.89
CA ASN A 30 -5.15 -12.17 -7.00
C ASN A 30 -5.02 -13.60 -7.53
N ALA A 31 -4.10 -13.85 -8.48
CA ALA A 31 -3.83 -15.16 -9.05
C ALA A 31 -3.23 -16.16 -8.04
N LEU A 32 -2.61 -15.68 -6.96
CA LEU A 32 -2.08 -16.54 -5.89
C LEU A 32 -3.16 -17.07 -4.95
N GLU A 33 -4.38 -16.52 -4.97
CA GLU A 33 -5.52 -16.91 -4.13
C GLU A 33 -5.19 -16.99 -2.62
N ILE A 34 -4.24 -16.16 -2.14
CA ILE A 34 -3.79 -16.13 -0.76
C ILE A 34 -4.86 -15.48 0.12
N ARG A 35 -5.44 -16.24 1.05
CA ARG A 35 -6.52 -15.78 1.94
C ARG A 35 -6.18 -15.87 3.43
N ASN A 36 -5.05 -16.53 3.78
CA ASN A 36 -4.66 -16.75 5.17
C ASN A 36 -3.20 -16.34 5.35
N TYR A 37 -2.96 -15.23 6.06
CA TYR A 37 -1.63 -14.66 6.23
C TYR A 37 -1.55 -13.71 7.43
N GLN A 38 -0.34 -13.34 7.78
CA GLN A 38 -0.04 -12.27 8.75
C GLN A 38 0.94 -11.29 8.14
N PHE A 39 0.88 -10.06 8.55
CA PHE A 39 1.90 -9.04 8.27
C PHE A 39 1.89 -7.93 9.32
N THR A 40 3.01 -7.24 9.46
CA THR A 40 3.14 -6.06 10.30
C THR A 40 2.78 -4.83 9.48
N TYR A 41 1.80 -4.08 9.94
CA TYR A 41 1.35 -2.83 9.32
C TYR A 41 1.83 -1.63 10.12
N THR A 42 2.38 -0.65 9.41
CA THR A 42 2.85 0.62 9.97
C THR A 42 2.32 1.78 9.13
N VAL A 43 1.87 2.84 9.78
CA VAL A 43 1.56 4.12 9.14
C VAL A 43 2.48 5.19 9.73
N SER A 44 3.15 5.95 8.88
CA SER A 44 3.93 7.12 9.24
C SER A 44 3.31 8.35 8.58
N CYS A 45 2.85 9.30 9.36
CA CYS A 45 2.29 10.57 8.90
C CYS A 45 2.36 11.61 10.00
N PHE A 46 2.29 12.87 9.64
CA PHE A 46 2.06 13.96 10.58
C PHE A 46 0.55 14.18 10.81
N CYS A 47 -0.18 13.08 10.90
CA CYS A 47 -1.61 13.06 11.11
C CYS A 47 -1.93 12.68 12.56
N GLY A 48 -3.06 13.08 13.06
CA GLY A 48 -3.46 12.85 14.44
C GLY A 48 -3.37 11.37 14.86
N PHE A 49 -4.40 10.81 15.46
CA PHE A 49 -4.37 9.42 15.90
C PHE A 49 -4.54 8.44 14.73
N VAL A 50 -3.53 7.60 14.47
CA VAL A 50 -3.55 6.53 13.45
C VAL A 50 -3.84 5.14 14.02
N GLY A 51 -4.22 5.08 15.28
CA GLY A 51 -4.37 3.83 16.01
C GLY A 51 -3.01 3.24 16.44
N PRO A 52 -3.00 2.05 17.02
CA PRO A 52 -1.79 1.35 17.41
C PRO A 52 -0.91 1.03 16.21
N ASN A 53 0.37 1.36 16.35
CA ASN A 53 1.32 1.36 15.25
C ASN A 53 2.75 1.12 15.79
N PRO A 54 3.48 0.11 15.36
CA PRO A 54 3.10 -0.93 14.41
C PRO A 54 2.12 -1.97 14.98
N ALA A 55 1.34 -2.58 14.09
CA ALA A 55 0.37 -3.60 14.43
C ALA A 55 0.61 -4.89 13.63
N LEU A 56 0.60 -6.05 14.28
CA LEU A 56 0.56 -7.34 13.60
C LEU A 56 -0.88 -7.68 13.24
N ILE A 57 -1.16 -7.78 11.96
CA ILE A 57 -2.48 -8.08 11.42
C ILE A 57 -2.54 -9.56 11.02
N THR A 58 -3.57 -10.26 11.48
CA THR A 58 -3.89 -11.62 11.02
C THR A 58 -5.11 -11.58 10.14
N VAL A 59 -4.97 -12.13 8.93
CA VAL A 59 -6.05 -12.28 7.95
C VAL A 59 -6.37 -13.76 7.80
N GLN A 60 -7.64 -14.12 7.88
CA GLN A 60 -8.13 -15.47 7.63
C GLN A 60 -9.37 -15.40 6.73
N ASN A 61 -9.41 -16.26 5.74
CA ASN A 61 -10.46 -16.27 4.71
C ASN A 61 -10.66 -14.90 4.03
N GLY A 62 -9.57 -14.12 3.89
CA GLY A 62 -9.60 -12.79 3.28
C GLY A 62 -10.13 -11.67 4.18
N ALA A 63 -10.34 -11.92 5.47
CA ALA A 63 -10.81 -10.92 6.42
C ALA A 63 -9.83 -10.75 7.60
N VAL A 64 -9.69 -9.53 8.12
CA VAL A 64 -8.91 -9.30 9.34
C VAL A 64 -9.62 -9.91 10.53
N THR A 65 -8.96 -10.89 11.16
CA THR A 65 -9.51 -11.62 12.31
C THR A 65 -8.85 -11.23 13.63
N ARG A 66 -7.61 -10.70 13.58
CA ARG A 66 -6.87 -10.32 14.77
C ARG A 66 -5.90 -9.17 14.45
N VAL A 67 -5.76 -8.26 15.41
CA VAL A 67 -4.78 -7.18 15.40
C VAL A 67 -4.05 -7.17 16.74
N GLU A 68 -2.73 -7.21 16.71
CA GLU A 68 -1.87 -7.19 17.89
C GLU A 68 -0.94 -5.98 17.82
N TYR A 69 -0.81 -5.27 18.92
CA TYR A 69 0.10 -4.12 19.01
C TYR A 69 1.51 -4.59 19.32
N LEU A 70 2.49 -4.14 18.54
CA LEU A 70 3.89 -4.51 18.73
C LEU A 70 4.64 -3.55 19.66
N ARG A 71 4.10 -2.35 19.91
CA ARG A 71 4.65 -1.36 20.84
C ARG A 71 3.52 -0.59 21.52
N GLY A 72 3.71 -0.21 22.78
CA GLY A 72 2.85 0.76 23.48
C GLY A 72 2.17 0.24 24.73
N LEU A 73 1.44 1.12 25.37
CA LEU A 73 0.85 0.99 26.67
C LEU A 73 -0.11 -0.21 26.75
N GLY A 74 0.40 -1.29 27.33
CA GLY A 74 -0.43 -2.24 28.03
C GLY A 74 -1.28 -3.17 27.19
N GLY A 75 -0.80 -4.36 27.04
CA GLY A 75 -1.65 -5.53 26.96
C GLY A 75 -1.97 -6.01 25.55
N GLN A 76 -1.75 -7.27 25.38
CA GLN A 76 -2.33 -8.09 24.34
C GLN A 76 -3.85 -7.93 24.38
N GLY A 77 -4.37 -7.05 23.58
CA GLY A 77 -5.81 -6.87 23.39
C GLY A 77 -6.14 -7.14 21.92
N SER A 78 -7.00 -8.09 21.70
CA SER A 78 -7.71 -8.22 20.43
C SER A 78 -8.60 -7.00 20.31
N TYR A 79 -8.07 -5.94 19.71
CA TYR A 79 -8.80 -4.70 19.52
C TYR A 79 -9.40 -4.65 18.13
N LEU A 80 -10.43 -3.85 18.02
CA LEU A 80 -11.22 -3.55 16.82
C LEU A 80 -10.46 -3.87 15.52
N THR A 81 -10.83 -4.96 14.87
CA THR A 81 -10.32 -5.33 13.55
C THR A 81 -10.75 -4.32 12.48
N GLN A 82 -11.71 -3.45 12.82
CA GLN A 82 -12.18 -2.38 11.95
C GLN A 82 -11.09 -1.30 11.78
N GLY A 83 -10.84 -0.95 10.53
CA GLY A 83 -9.88 0.10 10.18
C GLY A 83 -8.47 -0.40 9.86
N TYR A 84 -8.17 -1.68 10.08
CA TYR A 84 -6.90 -2.28 9.64
C TYR A 84 -7.06 -2.94 8.27
N PRO A 85 -6.06 -2.77 7.37
CA PRO A 85 -6.17 -3.24 6.00
C PRO A 85 -5.88 -4.74 5.87
N THR A 86 -6.52 -5.37 4.89
CA THR A 86 -6.00 -6.56 4.22
C THR A 86 -5.03 -6.13 3.12
N VAL A 87 -4.36 -7.07 2.45
CA VAL A 87 -3.56 -6.75 1.25
C VAL A 87 -4.47 -6.15 0.15
N ASP A 88 -5.67 -6.69 -0.06
CA ASP A 88 -6.61 -6.11 -1.03
C ASP A 88 -6.98 -4.66 -0.68
N SER A 89 -7.06 -4.34 0.63
CA SER A 89 -7.29 -2.97 1.07
C SER A 89 -6.09 -2.05 0.82
N LEU A 90 -4.85 -2.57 0.79
CA LEU A 90 -3.66 -1.80 0.42
C LEU A 90 -3.72 -1.40 -1.06
N PHE A 91 -4.12 -2.29 -1.96
CA PHE A 91 -4.38 -1.93 -3.36
C PHE A 91 -5.49 -0.87 -3.47
N ALA A 92 -6.58 -1.02 -2.73
CA ALA A 92 -7.63 0.01 -2.70
C ALA A 92 -7.16 1.36 -2.11
N ILE A 93 -6.09 1.40 -1.30
CA ILE A 93 -5.44 2.65 -0.90
C ILE A 93 -4.75 3.29 -2.10
N ILE A 94 -3.99 2.52 -2.88
CA ILE A 94 -3.31 3.01 -4.09
C ILE A 94 -4.32 3.63 -5.05
N ASP A 95 -5.42 2.93 -5.36
CA ASP A 95 -6.48 3.42 -6.26
C ASP A 95 -7.06 4.75 -5.78
N ARG A 96 -7.37 4.86 -4.48
CA ARG A 96 -7.92 6.09 -3.89
C ARG A 96 -6.94 7.25 -3.89
N VAL A 97 -5.65 6.97 -3.72
CA VAL A 97 -4.60 7.99 -3.78
C VAL A 97 -4.44 8.48 -5.21
N GLN A 98 -4.33 7.57 -6.17
CA GLN A 98 -4.25 7.91 -7.60
C GLN A 98 -5.44 8.77 -8.06
N ALA A 99 -6.66 8.43 -7.62
CA ALA A 99 -7.86 9.20 -7.95
C ALA A 99 -7.86 10.64 -7.40
N ARG A 100 -6.96 10.96 -6.46
CA ARG A 100 -6.80 12.31 -5.91
C ARG A 100 -5.71 13.14 -6.59
N ASP A 101 -5.03 12.58 -7.58
CA ASP A 101 -3.94 13.22 -8.32
C ASP A 101 -2.85 13.79 -7.37
N PRO A 102 -2.16 12.93 -6.58
CA PRO A 102 -1.16 13.35 -5.62
C PRO A 102 0.05 13.97 -6.32
N ALA A 103 0.82 14.79 -5.60
CA ALA A 103 2.05 15.38 -6.09
C ALA A 103 3.13 14.33 -6.39
N ASP A 104 3.16 13.25 -5.55
CA ASP A 104 4.00 12.07 -5.77
C ASP A 104 3.34 10.83 -5.16
N LEU A 105 3.52 9.69 -5.81
CA LEU A 105 3.10 8.37 -5.33
C LEU A 105 4.17 7.35 -5.71
N ASP A 106 4.86 6.82 -4.71
CA ASP A 106 5.84 5.75 -4.87
C ASP A 106 5.33 4.47 -4.20
N VAL A 107 5.32 3.36 -4.95
CA VAL A 107 4.84 2.06 -4.47
C VAL A 107 5.89 1.00 -4.73
N ASP A 108 6.32 0.33 -3.66
CA ASP A 108 7.22 -0.80 -3.72
C ASP A 108 6.47 -2.10 -3.42
N PHE A 109 6.62 -3.10 -4.29
CA PHE A 109 5.94 -4.38 -4.22
C PHE A 109 6.85 -5.51 -3.78
N ASP A 110 6.27 -6.57 -3.23
CA ASP A 110 6.98 -7.80 -2.89
C ASP A 110 7.23 -8.66 -4.14
N ASP A 111 8.49 -9.04 -4.38
CA ASP A 111 8.89 -9.79 -5.57
C ASP A 111 8.31 -11.21 -5.65
N THR A 112 7.82 -11.76 -4.53
CA THR A 112 7.35 -13.14 -4.44
C THR A 112 5.82 -13.22 -4.41
N TYR A 113 5.21 -12.34 -3.64
CA TYR A 113 3.77 -12.36 -3.39
C TYR A 113 3.03 -11.17 -3.99
N HIS A 114 3.74 -10.23 -4.61
CA HIS A 114 3.18 -9.11 -5.37
C HIS A 114 2.31 -8.13 -4.57
N PHE A 115 2.36 -8.15 -3.24
CA PHE A 115 1.63 -7.19 -2.41
C PHE A 115 2.41 -5.89 -2.22
N PRO A 116 1.73 -4.73 -1.99
CA PRO A 116 2.39 -3.48 -1.69
C PRO A 116 3.14 -3.54 -0.35
N ARG A 117 4.48 -3.47 -0.37
CA ARG A 117 5.33 -3.39 0.84
C ARG A 117 5.35 -1.98 1.39
N THR A 118 5.41 -1.00 0.50
CA THR A 118 5.43 0.41 0.86
C THR A 118 4.55 1.19 -0.11
N ILE A 119 3.76 2.10 0.43
CA ILE A 119 2.99 3.08 -0.33
C ILE A 119 3.34 4.43 0.27
N ALA A 120 4.16 5.23 -0.42
CA ALA A 120 4.55 6.56 -0.01
C ALA A 120 3.82 7.60 -0.85
N VAL A 121 3.18 8.54 -0.20
CA VAL A 121 2.31 9.55 -0.81
C VAL A 121 2.73 10.93 -0.36
N ASP A 122 2.93 11.83 -1.29
CA ASP A 122 2.98 13.29 -1.09
C ASP A 122 1.76 13.89 -1.81
N TYR A 123 0.85 14.50 -1.07
CA TYR A 123 -0.37 15.05 -1.66
C TYR A 123 -0.15 16.40 -2.33
N ALA A 124 0.79 17.24 -1.85
CA ALA A 124 0.99 18.57 -2.41
C ALA A 124 2.42 19.09 -2.23
N LYS A 125 3.17 19.30 -3.31
CA LYS A 125 4.60 19.71 -3.36
C LYS A 125 5.02 20.86 -2.45
N ASN A 126 4.09 21.70 -2.00
CA ASN A 126 4.37 22.90 -1.18
C ASN A 126 3.66 22.83 0.17
N ALA A 127 3.01 21.74 0.50
CA ALA A 127 2.48 21.52 1.84
C ALA A 127 3.59 20.94 2.72
N VAL A 128 3.50 21.20 4.00
CA VAL A 128 4.36 20.60 5.02
C VAL A 128 3.46 19.68 5.82
N ASP A 129 3.92 18.46 6.06
CA ASP A 129 3.23 17.50 6.92
C ASP A 129 1.99 16.82 6.27
N ASP A 130 1.90 16.73 4.95
CA ASP A 130 0.85 15.99 4.24
C ASP A 130 1.31 14.65 3.64
N GLU A 131 2.56 14.28 3.88
CA GLU A 131 3.11 12.99 3.47
C GLU A 131 2.57 11.86 4.36
N VAL A 132 2.26 10.75 3.72
CA VAL A 132 1.82 9.52 4.39
C VAL A 132 2.57 8.33 3.80
N THR A 133 3.15 7.50 4.66
CA THR A 133 3.74 6.23 4.25
C THR A 133 3.04 5.08 4.95
N TYR A 134 2.54 4.13 4.16
CA TYR A 134 2.02 2.86 4.63
C TYR A 134 3.06 1.78 4.37
N THR A 135 3.31 0.91 5.35
CA THR A 135 4.27 -0.19 5.22
C THR A 135 3.65 -1.51 5.65
N ALA A 136 3.81 -2.54 4.83
CA ALA A 136 3.48 -3.91 5.14
C ALA A 136 4.77 -4.74 5.13
N SER A 137 5.13 -5.35 6.26
CA SER A 137 6.39 -6.07 6.41
C SER A 137 6.19 -7.38 7.18
N GLY A 138 7.18 -8.29 7.12
CA GLY A 138 7.11 -9.56 7.87
C GLY A 138 5.96 -10.45 7.42
N PHE A 139 5.62 -10.43 6.14
CA PHE A 139 4.54 -11.23 5.56
C PHE A 139 4.79 -12.73 5.78
N LYS A 140 3.77 -13.44 6.21
CA LYS A 140 3.81 -14.88 6.50
C LYS A 140 2.50 -15.54 6.12
N LEU A 141 2.58 -16.60 5.33
CA LEU A 141 1.43 -17.45 5.04
C LEU A 141 1.01 -18.22 6.30
N LEU A 142 -0.29 -18.39 6.47
CA LEU A 142 -0.88 -19.21 7.52
C LEU A 142 -1.60 -20.40 6.91
N ALA A 143 -1.64 -21.51 7.67
CA ALA A 143 -2.48 -22.64 7.30
C ALA A 143 -3.97 -22.22 7.34
N SER A 144 -4.78 -22.85 6.48
CA SER A 144 -6.23 -22.65 6.54
C SER A 144 -6.76 -23.10 7.92
N PRO A 145 -7.67 -22.36 8.53
CA PRO A 145 -8.35 -22.80 9.74
C PRO A 145 -9.07 -24.13 9.46
N GLN A 146 -8.91 -25.08 10.37
CA GLN A 146 -9.60 -26.36 10.32
C GLN A 146 -11.04 -26.20 10.79
#